data_91d9079b1228bd41eef95a9127f734db
#
_entry.id   91d9079b1228bd41eef95a9127f734db
#
_cell.length_a   1.000
_cell.length_b   1.000
_cell.length_c   1.000
_cell.angle_alpha   90.00
_cell.angle_beta   90.00
_cell.angle_gamma   90.00
#
_symmetry.space_group_name_H-M   'P 1'
#
loop_
_entity.id
_entity.type
_entity.pdbx_description
1 polymer ?
#
loop_
_entity_poly.entity_id
_entity_poly.type
_entity_poly.pdbx_seq_one_letter_code
_entity_poly.pdbx_strand_id
1 'polypeptide(L)'
;MKTPLFPALLLMLCGCSAVGPEITTPEPPTADRLFSTEEGHEVESLAKWWHRFNDPVLADLVDEGLKNSPTVASALAKLRASRASREGAEAEFYPHFSADGSYTWQRGWGKQSTGGWNRNLSASIDASWEIDIFGGLRRSLEQAQAKEAQLAYALQEVRVSLAAEIAATYVAVRRYEAQIAIAEANLALQERNVELVKKRHKSGDVIRYDVVTAEAQAARTRALLPQYRNNLTDASLKLDWLTGKSPYAWQARIIETQDTMHLPEITPKALPADLLRRRADIRMAEMDVLAQTAAIGIAEAELYPKFTLGGTIGLSSPDLSPWDSYTRTVRFGPSFHWNLFSFGYWQKRVEAARETLEATVSDYRNTVLDAYRETEAAWIAHHREVERTPALLDAERFCREALAIAEKRYNFGDIAIDDVITQQSLLLSAQENLIAHRAQLFDNAITLYRALGGGWSDEASPNASGTNHP
;
A
#
# COMPACT_ATOMS: atom_id res chain seq x y z
N MET A 1 32.86 21.56 -59.77
CA MET A 1 32.32 22.35 -58.65
C MET A 1 31.92 21.38 -57.57
N LYS A 2 32.76 21.24 -56.52
CA LYS A 2 32.49 20.39 -55.37
C LYS A 2 31.88 21.31 -54.32
N THR A 3 30.57 21.22 -54.10
CA THR A 3 29.87 21.95 -53.03
C THR A 3 30.08 21.22 -51.68
N PRO A 4 30.44 21.93 -50.61
CA PRO A 4 30.64 21.32 -49.30
C PRO A 4 29.28 21.18 -48.60
N LEU A 5 28.60 20.07 -48.84
CA LEU A 5 27.37 19.71 -48.07
C LEU A 5 27.68 19.05 -46.70
N PHE A 6 28.94 18.74 -46.45
CA PHE A 6 29.35 18.00 -45.23
C PHE A 6 29.39 18.81 -43.92
N PRO A 7 29.70 20.13 -43.89
CA PRO A 7 29.70 20.85 -42.60
C PRO A 7 28.32 21.26 -42.11
N ALA A 8 27.29 21.34 -42.96
CA ALA A 8 25.93 21.66 -42.50
C ALA A 8 25.26 20.52 -41.78
N LEU A 9 25.60 19.27 -42.08
CA LEU A 9 25.08 18.08 -41.42
C LEU A 9 25.69 17.87 -40.03
N LEU A 10 26.93 18.36 -39.79
CA LEU A 10 27.62 18.24 -38.49
C LEU A 10 27.13 19.26 -37.44
N LEU A 11 26.59 20.41 -37.89
CA LEU A 11 26.03 21.45 -37.00
C LEU A 11 24.63 21.11 -36.48
N MET A 12 23.89 20.17 -37.07
CA MET A 12 22.60 19.69 -36.52
C MET A 12 22.74 18.69 -35.41
N LEU A 13 23.93 18.16 -35.13
CA LEU A 13 24.16 17.15 -34.08
C LEU A 13 24.41 17.76 -32.67
N CYS A 14 24.57 19.07 -32.52
CA CYS A 14 24.87 19.72 -31.26
C CYS A 14 23.64 20.19 -30.46
N GLY A 15 22.42 19.85 -30.83
CA GLY A 15 21.19 20.33 -30.19
C GLY A 15 20.13 19.27 -29.91
N CYS A 16 20.51 18.00 -29.68
CA CYS A 16 19.56 16.95 -29.36
C CYS A 16 19.12 16.98 -27.89
N SER A 17 18.50 18.09 -27.43
CA SER A 17 17.73 18.05 -26.18
C SER A 17 16.37 17.38 -26.46
N ALA A 18 15.93 16.47 -25.59
CA ALA A 18 14.59 15.92 -25.65
C ALA A 18 13.56 17.04 -25.53
N VAL A 19 12.51 17.01 -26.34
CA VAL A 19 11.41 17.98 -26.25
C VAL A 19 10.61 17.77 -24.97
N GLY A 20 9.88 18.81 -24.54
CA GLY A 20 9.07 18.79 -23.34
C GLY A 20 9.74 19.41 -22.11
N PRO A 21 9.01 19.55 -21.01
CA PRO A 21 9.52 20.15 -19.78
C PRO A 21 10.63 19.30 -19.15
N GLU A 22 11.53 19.95 -18.41
CA GLU A 22 12.51 19.25 -17.58
C GLU A 22 11.79 18.51 -16.44
N ILE A 23 12.27 17.31 -16.14
CA ILE A 23 11.72 16.49 -15.07
C ILE A 23 12.32 16.97 -13.75
N THR A 24 11.49 17.65 -12.95
CA THR A 24 11.85 18.11 -11.61
C THR A 24 10.91 17.55 -10.59
N THR A 25 11.44 17.20 -9.41
CA THR A 25 10.59 16.80 -8.27
C THR A 25 9.78 17.99 -7.79
N PRO A 26 8.47 17.84 -7.58
CA PRO A 26 7.63 18.92 -7.07
C PRO A 26 8.06 19.31 -5.65
N GLU A 27 8.06 20.61 -5.36
CA GLU A 27 8.27 21.07 -4.00
C GLU A 27 7.05 20.74 -3.13
N PRO A 28 7.23 20.05 -1.98
CA PRO A 28 6.13 19.78 -1.08
C PRO A 28 5.63 21.07 -0.44
N PRO A 29 4.32 21.20 -0.17
CA PRO A 29 3.82 22.28 0.65
C PRO A 29 4.50 22.22 2.02
N THR A 30 5.07 23.34 2.48
CA THR A 30 5.72 23.45 3.79
C THR A 30 4.66 23.70 4.85
N ALA A 31 4.67 22.90 5.92
CA ALA A 31 3.93 23.23 7.14
C ALA A 31 4.86 24.02 8.07
N ASP A 32 4.44 25.21 8.48
CA ASP A 32 5.23 26.07 9.39
C ASP A 32 5.43 25.44 10.78
N ARG A 33 4.59 24.53 11.19
CA ARG A 33 4.68 23.72 12.42
C ARG A 33 3.92 22.42 12.28
N LEU A 34 4.62 21.30 12.48
CA LEU A 34 4.08 20.02 12.89
C LEU A 34 4.58 19.82 14.32
N PHE A 35 3.71 19.73 15.30
CA PHE A 35 4.04 19.64 16.72
C PHE A 35 4.79 20.86 17.28
N SER A 36 4.22 21.46 18.29
CA SER A 36 4.87 22.53 19.01
C SER A 36 6.12 22.01 19.73
N THR A 37 7.27 22.33 19.15
CA THR A 37 8.56 22.63 19.77
C THR A 37 9.32 21.60 20.61
N GLU A 38 10.49 21.57 20.36
CA GLU A 38 11.81 21.55 20.98
C GLU A 38 12.75 20.64 20.21
N GLU A 39 13.99 21.09 20.01
CA GLU A 39 15.01 20.51 19.16
C GLU A 39 15.12 18.98 19.29
N GLY A 40 14.95 18.27 18.16
CA GLY A 40 14.82 16.84 18.11
C GLY A 40 16.12 16.10 18.34
N HIS A 41 16.04 14.95 18.97
CA HIS A 41 17.03 13.89 18.88
C HIS A 41 16.71 12.99 17.68
N GLU A 42 17.72 12.39 17.10
CA GLU A 42 17.66 11.39 16.04
C GLU A 42 16.51 10.42 16.28
N VAL A 43 15.58 10.34 15.33
CA VAL A 43 14.52 9.34 15.38
C VAL A 43 15.20 8.00 15.10
N GLU A 44 15.33 7.17 16.14
CA GLU A 44 15.73 5.78 15.97
C GLU A 44 14.95 5.12 14.82
N SER A 45 15.59 4.21 14.09
CA SER A 45 15.02 3.55 12.94
C SER A 45 13.57 3.08 13.20
N LEU A 46 12.61 3.67 12.51
CA LEU A 46 11.18 3.28 12.55
C LEU A 46 10.91 2.03 11.69
N ALA A 47 11.95 1.46 11.05
CA ALA A 47 11.82 0.40 10.06
C ALA A 47 11.17 -0.88 10.62
N LYS A 48 11.38 -1.19 11.89
CA LYS A 48 10.83 -2.36 12.58
C LYS A 48 10.16 -1.97 13.91
N TRP A 49 9.29 -0.99 13.86
CA TRP A 49 8.62 -0.43 15.03
C TRP A 49 7.89 -1.47 15.89
N TRP A 50 7.39 -2.58 15.32
CA TRP A 50 6.67 -3.63 16.04
C TRP A 50 7.51 -4.35 17.09
N HIS A 51 8.83 -4.40 16.95
CA HIS A 51 9.73 -4.93 17.97
C HIS A 51 9.75 -4.09 19.26
N ARG A 52 9.37 -2.81 19.20
CA ARG A 52 9.34 -1.92 20.36
C ARG A 52 8.23 -2.25 21.37
N PHE A 53 7.24 -3.03 20.95
CA PHE A 53 6.19 -3.51 21.84
C PHE A 53 6.66 -4.64 22.78
N ASN A 54 7.89 -5.12 22.63
CA ASN A 54 8.51 -6.18 23.43
C ASN A 54 7.67 -7.47 23.49
N ASP A 55 6.88 -7.74 22.47
CA ASP A 55 6.09 -8.96 22.32
C ASP A 55 6.65 -9.81 21.18
N PRO A 56 7.22 -10.99 21.49
CA PRO A 56 7.84 -11.85 20.48
C PRO A 56 6.81 -12.44 19.52
N VAL A 57 5.56 -12.66 19.95
CA VAL A 57 4.51 -13.20 19.07
C VAL A 57 4.09 -12.16 18.05
N LEU A 58 3.94 -10.90 18.47
CA LEU A 58 3.67 -9.80 17.57
C LEU A 58 4.79 -9.65 16.53
N ALA A 59 6.05 -9.68 16.98
CA ALA A 59 7.21 -9.55 16.10
C ALA A 59 7.23 -10.66 15.05
N ASP A 60 7.05 -11.91 15.46
CA ASP A 60 7.01 -13.06 14.55
C ASP A 60 5.83 -12.99 13.56
N LEU A 61 4.64 -12.58 14.03
CA LEU A 61 3.46 -12.42 13.17
C LEU A 61 3.69 -11.41 12.05
N VAL A 62 4.26 -10.23 12.37
CA VAL A 62 4.54 -9.20 11.40
C VAL A 62 5.64 -9.64 10.44
N ASP A 63 6.77 -10.15 10.96
CA ASP A 63 7.90 -10.58 10.14
C ASP A 63 7.50 -11.73 9.19
N GLU A 64 6.70 -12.68 9.67
CA GLU A 64 6.19 -13.77 8.85
C GLU A 64 5.15 -13.31 7.82
N GLY A 65 4.26 -12.39 8.21
CA GLY A 65 3.29 -11.78 7.31
C GLY A 65 3.96 -11.02 6.17
N LEU A 66 4.96 -10.19 6.47
CA LEU A 66 5.74 -9.46 5.45
C LEU A 66 6.47 -10.38 4.48
N LYS A 67 6.84 -11.60 4.92
CA LYS A 67 7.53 -12.59 4.09
C LYS A 67 6.58 -13.43 3.23
N ASN A 68 5.44 -13.82 3.77
CA ASN A 68 4.59 -14.87 3.20
C ASN A 68 3.24 -14.37 2.65
N SER A 69 2.84 -13.12 2.94
CA SER A 69 1.53 -12.61 2.52
C SER A 69 1.38 -12.59 1.00
N PRO A 70 0.29 -13.15 0.47
CA PRO A 70 -0.06 -13.06 -0.95
C PRO A 70 -0.18 -11.60 -1.46
N THR A 71 -0.57 -10.67 -0.59
CA THR A 71 -0.67 -9.25 -0.92
C THR A 71 0.69 -8.64 -1.25
N VAL A 72 1.73 -8.95 -0.45
CA VAL A 72 3.11 -8.53 -0.71
C VAL A 72 3.66 -9.22 -1.96
N ALA A 73 3.37 -10.51 -2.14
CA ALA A 73 3.78 -11.25 -3.33
C ALA A 73 3.17 -10.65 -4.62
N SER A 74 1.89 -10.24 -4.58
CA SER A 74 1.23 -9.56 -5.70
C SER A 74 1.88 -8.20 -6.01
N ALA A 75 2.17 -7.38 -5.00
CA ALA A 75 2.84 -6.09 -5.19
C ALA A 75 4.26 -6.27 -5.77
N LEU A 76 5.01 -7.27 -5.31
CA LEU A 76 6.32 -7.62 -5.86
C LEU A 76 6.23 -8.09 -7.32
N ALA A 77 5.19 -8.85 -7.68
CA ALA A 77 4.97 -9.26 -9.07
C ALA A 77 4.67 -8.07 -9.98
N LYS A 78 3.87 -7.09 -9.51
CA LYS A 78 3.61 -5.83 -10.23
C LYS A 78 4.89 -5.02 -10.45
N LEU A 79 5.75 -4.93 -9.45
CA LEU A 79 7.06 -4.27 -9.58
C LEU A 79 7.94 -4.98 -10.62
N ARG A 80 7.98 -6.32 -10.61
CA ARG A 80 8.74 -7.10 -11.62
C ARG A 80 8.18 -6.90 -13.03
N ALA A 81 6.85 -6.82 -13.18
CA ALA A 81 6.22 -6.53 -14.47
C ALA A 81 6.57 -5.13 -14.97
N SER A 82 6.58 -4.11 -14.10
CA SER A 82 7.01 -2.76 -14.47
C SER A 82 8.48 -2.69 -14.86
N ARG A 83 9.35 -3.44 -14.17
CA ARG A 83 10.76 -3.56 -14.53
C ARG A 83 10.93 -4.14 -15.94
N ALA A 84 10.21 -5.21 -16.25
CA ALA A 84 10.21 -5.77 -17.61
C ALA A 84 9.68 -4.77 -18.66
N SER A 85 8.67 -3.96 -18.31
CA SER A 85 8.17 -2.89 -19.18
C SER A 85 9.20 -1.79 -19.41
N ARG A 86 9.97 -1.40 -18.38
CA ARG A 86 11.09 -0.44 -18.53
C ARG A 86 12.19 -1.03 -19.42
N GLU A 87 12.57 -2.29 -19.24
CA GLU A 87 13.53 -2.97 -20.09
C GLU A 87 13.04 -3.07 -21.54
N GLY A 88 11.71 -3.25 -21.73
CA GLY A 88 11.06 -3.16 -23.04
C GLY A 88 11.21 -1.77 -23.67
N ALA A 89 10.96 -0.70 -22.90
CA ALA A 89 11.13 0.68 -23.39
C ALA A 89 12.61 1.00 -23.72
N GLU A 90 13.55 0.41 -22.97
CA GLU A 90 14.99 0.51 -23.28
C GLU A 90 15.36 -0.24 -24.57
N ALA A 91 14.71 -1.36 -24.85
CA ALA A 91 14.93 -2.12 -26.08
C ALA A 91 14.50 -1.39 -27.34
N GLU A 92 13.56 -0.43 -27.27
CA GLU A 92 13.15 0.42 -28.41
C GLU A 92 14.28 1.30 -28.97
N PHE A 93 15.36 1.51 -28.22
CA PHE A 93 16.56 2.21 -28.73
C PHE A 93 17.40 1.37 -29.69
N TYR A 94 17.15 0.09 -29.80
CA TYR A 94 17.90 -0.84 -30.64
C TYR A 94 17.12 -1.21 -31.91
N PRO A 95 17.79 -1.62 -32.97
CA PRO A 95 17.12 -2.08 -34.19
C PRO A 95 16.22 -3.30 -33.92
N HIS A 96 15.00 -3.25 -34.47
CA HIS A 96 14.06 -4.37 -34.46
C HIS A 96 14.23 -5.18 -35.75
N PHE A 97 14.21 -6.51 -35.61
CA PHE A 97 14.27 -7.44 -36.72
C PHE A 97 13.00 -8.26 -36.76
N SER A 98 12.33 -8.31 -37.92
CA SER A 98 11.21 -9.19 -38.16
C SER A 98 11.47 -10.11 -39.36
N ALA A 99 10.81 -11.27 -39.38
CA ALA A 99 10.78 -12.15 -40.53
C ALA A 99 9.33 -12.29 -41.00
N ASP A 100 9.07 -11.94 -42.22
CA ASP A 100 7.75 -11.96 -42.82
C ASP A 100 7.69 -12.97 -43.94
N GLY A 101 6.63 -13.76 -44.01
CA GLY A 101 6.36 -14.70 -45.09
C GLY A 101 4.91 -14.62 -45.54
N SER A 102 4.68 -14.52 -46.84
CA SER A 102 3.33 -14.52 -47.34
C SER A 102 3.21 -15.32 -48.64
N TYR A 103 2.06 -15.94 -48.84
CA TYR A 103 1.65 -16.53 -50.09
C TYR A 103 0.31 -15.95 -50.48
N THR A 104 0.26 -15.22 -51.58
CA THR A 104 -0.93 -14.48 -51.99
C THR A 104 -1.42 -14.98 -53.36
N TRP A 105 -2.74 -15.13 -53.49
CA TRP A 105 -3.46 -15.33 -54.72
C TRP A 105 -4.27 -14.08 -55.02
N GLN A 106 -3.98 -13.43 -56.12
CA GLN A 106 -4.62 -12.20 -56.52
C GLN A 106 -5.16 -12.31 -57.96
N ARG A 107 -6.38 -11.90 -58.17
CA ARG A 107 -6.96 -11.75 -59.50
C ARG A 107 -7.44 -10.32 -59.67
N GLY A 108 -6.93 -9.66 -60.68
CA GLY A 108 -7.37 -8.31 -61.06
C GLY A 108 -8.45 -8.36 -62.11
N TRP A 109 -9.39 -7.44 -62.08
CA TRP A 109 -10.39 -7.19 -63.12
C TRP A 109 -10.25 -5.75 -63.58
N GLY A 110 -10.30 -5.53 -64.90
CA GLY A 110 -10.21 -4.21 -65.51
C GLY A 110 -9.44 -4.20 -66.83
N LYS A 111 -9.47 -3.09 -67.55
CA LYS A 111 -8.89 -2.96 -68.91
C LYS A 111 -7.36 -3.19 -68.99
N GLN A 112 -6.66 -3.14 -67.89
CA GLN A 112 -5.20 -3.38 -67.79
C GLN A 112 -4.87 -4.68 -67.08
N SER A 113 -5.86 -5.51 -66.70
CA SER A 113 -5.63 -6.77 -66.03
C SER A 113 -5.48 -7.89 -67.08
N THR A 114 -4.49 -8.75 -66.87
CA THR A 114 -4.29 -9.96 -67.71
C THR A 114 -5.36 -11.02 -67.49
N GLY A 115 -6.32 -10.79 -66.60
CA GLY A 115 -7.45 -11.69 -66.34
C GLY A 115 -7.10 -13.01 -65.65
N GLY A 116 -5.83 -13.29 -65.39
CA GLY A 116 -5.33 -14.50 -64.76
C GLY A 116 -5.20 -14.39 -63.24
N TRP A 117 -5.06 -15.55 -62.59
CA TRP A 117 -4.64 -15.60 -61.18
C TRP A 117 -3.13 -15.37 -61.09
N ASN A 118 -2.74 -14.33 -60.38
CA ASN A 118 -1.35 -14.10 -60.02
C ASN A 118 -1.09 -14.73 -58.65
N ARG A 119 -0.04 -15.48 -58.53
CA ARG A 119 0.46 -16.09 -57.31
C ARG A 119 1.76 -15.38 -56.95
N ASN A 120 1.99 -15.18 -55.67
CA ASN A 120 3.26 -14.63 -55.21
C ASN A 120 3.59 -15.25 -53.82
N LEU A 121 4.73 -15.93 -53.78
CA LEU A 121 5.36 -16.35 -52.53
C LEU A 121 6.43 -15.32 -52.21
N SER A 122 6.40 -14.73 -51.03
CA SER A 122 7.44 -13.83 -50.55
C SER A 122 7.90 -14.23 -49.14
N ALA A 123 9.18 -14.05 -48.92
CA ALA A 123 9.80 -14.15 -47.60
C ALA A 123 10.80 -13.02 -47.45
N SER A 124 10.78 -12.29 -46.35
CA SER A 124 11.72 -11.22 -46.06
C SER A 124 12.19 -11.23 -44.60
N ILE A 125 13.37 -10.65 -44.41
CA ILE A 125 13.87 -10.21 -43.12
C ILE A 125 13.94 -8.69 -43.20
N ASP A 126 13.25 -8.05 -42.29
CA ASP A 126 13.13 -6.60 -42.20
C ASP A 126 13.83 -6.12 -40.91
N ALA A 127 14.62 -5.06 -41.05
CA ALA A 127 15.26 -4.35 -39.96
C ALA A 127 14.67 -2.94 -39.90
N SER A 128 14.31 -2.46 -38.72
CA SER A 128 13.82 -1.10 -38.51
C SER A 128 14.41 -0.53 -37.23
N TRP A 129 14.93 0.67 -37.29
CA TRP A 129 15.52 1.40 -36.19
C TRP A 129 15.07 2.85 -36.21
N GLU A 130 14.38 3.26 -35.12
CA GLU A 130 14.00 4.66 -34.93
C GLU A 130 15.16 5.45 -34.35
N ILE A 131 15.52 6.57 -35.02
CA ILE A 131 16.56 7.49 -34.56
C ILE A 131 15.87 8.57 -33.73
N ASP A 132 16.06 8.56 -32.44
CA ASP A 132 15.39 9.45 -31.48
C ASP A 132 15.98 10.87 -31.47
N ILE A 133 15.72 11.63 -32.54
CA ILE A 133 16.22 13.00 -32.70
C ILE A 133 15.53 13.95 -31.70
N PHE A 134 14.22 13.83 -31.55
CA PHE A 134 13.41 14.73 -30.74
C PHE A 134 13.16 14.20 -29.32
N GLY A 135 13.66 13.03 -28.95
CA GLY A 135 13.64 12.51 -27.59
C GLY A 135 12.35 11.80 -27.20
N GLY A 136 11.51 11.40 -28.13
CA GLY A 136 10.29 10.66 -27.86
C GLY A 136 10.54 9.34 -27.13
N LEU A 137 11.54 8.56 -27.58
CA LEU A 137 11.95 7.31 -26.92
C LEU A 137 12.60 7.57 -25.56
N ARG A 138 13.42 8.62 -25.42
CA ARG A 138 14.00 9.03 -24.13
C ARG A 138 12.91 9.36 -23.12
N ARG A 139 11.90 10.15 -23.49
CA ARG A 139 10.76 10.48 -22.63
C ARG A 139 9.92 9.24 -22.27
N SER A 140 9.78 8.29 -23.22
CA SER A 140 9.12 7.02 -22.95
C SER A 140 9.87 6.17 -21.91
N LEU A 141 11.20 6.11 -22.00
CA LEU A 141 12.04 5.44 -21.02
C LEU A 141 11.98 6.13 -19.65
N GLU A 142 12.07 7.46 -19.60
CA GLU A 142 11.92 8.25 -18.36
C GLU A 142 10.56 7.99 -17.68
N GLN A 143 9.48 7.94 -18.48
CA GLN A 143 8.16 7.58 -17.97
C GLN A 143 8.14 6.17 -17.38
N ALA A 144 8.74 5.20 -18.07
CA ALA A 144 8.79 3.81 -17.60
C ALA A 144 9.64 3.67 -16.34
N GLN A 145 10.75 4.40 -16.21
CA GLN A 145 11.58 4.47 -15.01
C GLN A 145 10.82 5.07 -13.82
N ALA A 146 10.09 6.17 -14.03
CA ALA A 146 9.26 6.76 -13.00
C ALA A 146 8.14 5.81 -12.52
N LYS A 147 7.50 5.07 -13.46
CA LYS A 147 6.50 4.04 -13.12
C LYS A 147 7.10 2.84 -12.38
N GLU A 148 8.30 2.40 -12.70
CA GLU A 148 9.01 1.36 -11.93
C GLU A 148 9.27 1.85 -10.51
N ALA A 149 9.77 3.07 -10.32
CA ALA A 149 10.01 3.66 -9.02
C ALA A 149 8.71 3.84 -8.22
N GLN A 150 7.62 4.30 -8.86
CA GLN A 150 6.28 4.39 -8.25
C GLN A 150 5.84 3.04 -7.68
N LEU A 151 5.99 1.93 -8.44
CA LEU A 151 5.61 0.61 -7.97
C LEU A 151 6.57 0.03 -6.93
N ALA A 152 7.83 0.48 -6.88
CA ALA A 152 8.73 0.16 -5.79
C ALA A 152 8.26 0.78 -4.46
N TYR A 153 7.83 2.04 -4.47
CA TYR A 153 7.23 2.69 -3.30
C TYR A 153 5.84 2.13 -2.96
N ALA A 154 5.03 1.76 -3.96
CA ALA A 154 3.77 1.06 -3.73
C ALA A 154 3.96 -0.28 -3.00
N LEU A 155 5.03 -1.02 -3.27
CA LEU A 155 5.38 -2.22 -2.52
C LEU A 155 5.71 -1.90 -1.06
N GLN A 156 6.40 -0.79 -0.78
CA GLN A 156 6.68 -0.38 0.60
C GLN A 156 5.39 0.04 1.33
N GLU A 157 4.50 0.77 0.67
CA GLU A 157 3.20 1.13 1.24
C GLU A 157 2.36 -0.10 1.61
N VAL A 158 2.36 -1.12 0.75
CA VAL A 158 1.70 -2.41 1.04
C VAL A 158 2.31 -3.07 2.27
N ARG A 159 3.64 -3.03 2.44
CA ARG A 159 4.33 -3.58 3.63
C ARG A 159 3.99 -2.82 4.89
N VAL A 160 4.02 -1.48 4.86
CA VAL A 160 3.67 -0.60 5.98
C VAL A 160 2.23 -0.87 6.43
N SER A 161 1.29 -0.87 5.48
CA SER A 161 -0.12 -1.11 5.76
C SER A 161 -0.38 -2.52 6.30
N LEU A 162 0.27 -3.54 5.74
CA LEU A 162 0.13 -4.92 6.20
C LEU A 162 0.68 -5.09 7.63
N ALA A 163 1.85 -4.53 7.93
CA ALA A 163 2.43 -4.58 9.28
C ALA A 163 1.52 -3.94 10.33
N ALA A 164 0.95 -2.77 10.00
CA ALA A 164 0.00 -2.09 10.87
C ALA A 164 -1.30 -2.89 11.04
N GLU A 165 -1.82 -3.49 9.98
CA GLU A 165 -3.06 -4.29 10.04
C GLU A 165 -2.87 -5.59 10.84
N ILE A 166 -1.73 -6.28 10.70
CA ILE A 166 -1.40 -7.45 11.52
C ILE A 166 -1.32 -7.05 12.99
N ALA A 167 -0.61 -5.97 13.31
CA ALA A 167 -0.45 -5.51 14.68
C ALA A 167 -1.80 -5.11 15.31
N ALA A 168 -2.62 -4.33 14.63
CA ALA A 168 -3.97 -3.95 15.12
C ALA A 168 -4.88 -5.17 15.30
N THR A 169 -4.81 -6.15 14.40
CA THR A 169 -5.59 -7.38 14.51
C THR A 169 -5.11 -8.22 15.73
N TYR A 170 -3.81 -8.26 15.98
CA TYR A 170 -3.25 -8.92 17.16
C TYR A 170 -3.68 -8.24 18.46
N VAL A 171 -3.69 -6.90 18.51
CA VAL A 171 -4.25 -6.13 19.64
C VAL A 171 -5.71 -6.50 19.88
N ALA A 172 -6.51 -6.65 18.83
CA ALA A 172 -7.91 -7.07 18.95
C ALA A 172 -8.04 -8.49 19.52
N VAL A 173 -7.17 -9.43 19.13
CA VAL A 173 -7.12 -10.79 19.71
C VAL A 173 -6.88 -10.70 21.21
N ARG A 174 -5.83 -9.96 21.65
CA ARG A 174 -5.51 -9.80 23.08
C ARG A 174 -6.63 -9.12 23.87
N ARG A 175 -7.31 -8.16 23.25
CA ARG A 175 -8.50 -7.53 23.82
C ARG A 175 -9.61 -8.55 24.08
N TYR A 176 -9.94 -9.39 23.10
CA TYR A 176 -11.01 -10.38 23.24
C TYR A 176 -10.65 -11.47 24.26
N GLU A 177 -9.39 -11.91 24.34
CA GLU A 177 -8.93 -12.82 25.38
C GLU A 177 -9.12 -12.23 26.78
N ALA A 178 -8.74 -10.96 26.98
CA ALA A 178 -8.94 -10.27 28.24
C ALA A 178 -10.42 -10.09 28.59
N GLN A 179 -11.28 -9.78 27.60
CA GLN A 179 -12.74 -9.67 27.81
C GLN A 179 -13.35 -11.02 28.20
N ILE A 180 -12.95 -12.12 27.58
CA ILE A 180 -13.40 -13.48 27.93
C ILE A 180 -12.99 -13.79 29.37
N ALA A 181 -11.73 -13.57 29.73
CA ALA A 181 -11.22 -13.87 31.07
C ALA A 181 -11.98 -13.10 32.15
N ILE A 182 -12.25 -11.80 31.96
CA ILE A 182 -13.00 -10.99 32.91
C ILE A 182 -14.48 -11.42 32.95
N ALA A 183 -15.11 -11.69 31.81
CA ALA A 183 -16.50 -12.14 31.77
C ALA A 183 -16.68 -13.50 32.48
N GLU A 184 -15.76 -14.44 32.29
CA GLU A 184 -15.76 -15.74 32.96
C GLU A 184 -15.58 -15.61 34.49
N ALA A 185 -14.63 -14.76 34.94
CA ALA A 185 -14.42 -14.50 36.37
C ALA A 185 -15.64 -13.85 37.00
N ASN A 186 -16.26 -12.86 36.36
CA ASN A 186 -17.48 -12.22 36.85
C ASN A 186 -18.67 -13.19 36.85
N LEU A 187 -18.85 -14.01 35.83
CA LEU A 187 -19.89 -15.01 35.75
C LEU A 187 -19.76 -16.01 36.90
N ALA A 188 -18.57 -16.49 37.22
CA ALA A 188 -18.33 -17.40 38.33
C ALA A 188 -18.70 -16.79 39.70
N LEU A 189 -18.43 -15.50 39.91
CA LEU A 189 -18.85 -14.76 41.09
C LEU A 189 -20.37 -14.61 41.16
N GLN A 190 -21.02 -14.25 40.05
CA GLN A 190 -22.47 -14.09 39.98
C GLN A 190 -23.21 -15.43 40.20
N GLU A 191 -22.70 -16.53 39.65
CA GLU A 191 -23.29 -17.87 39.90
C GLU A 191 -23.20 -18.28 41.35
N ARG A 192 -22.09 -17.97 42.04
CA ARG A 192 -21.98 -18.18 43.50
C ARG A 192 -23.02 -17.34 44.28
N ASN A 193 -23.23 -16.09 43.85
CA ASN A 193 -24.25 -15.22 44.46
C ASN A 193 -25.65 -15.78 44.23
N VAL A 194 -25.97 -16.25 43.03
CA VAL A 194 -27.26 -16.93 42.74
C VAL A 194 -27.49 -18.09 43.71
N GLU A 195 -26.49 -18.95 43.93
CA GLU A 195 -26.59 -20.07 44.84
C GLU A 195 -26.81 -19.62 46.33
N LEU A 196 -26.11 -18.55 46.74
CA LEU A 196 -26.27 -17.98 48.07
C LEU A 196 -27.69 -17.42 48.25
N VAL A 197 -28.19 -16.62 47.32
CA VAL A 197 -29.52 -16.02 47.37
C VAL A 197 -30.61 -17.09 47.33
N LYS A 198 -30.46 -18.16 46.54
CA LYS A 198 -31.36 -19.32 46.52
C LYS A 198 -31.43 -20.02 47.88
N LYS A 199 -30.29 -20.19 48.56
CA LYS A 199 -30.26 -20.77 49.93
C LYS A 199 -30.99 -19.87 50.94
N ARG A 200 -30.73 -18.54 50.92
CA ARG A 200 -31.43 -17.58 51.79
C ARG A 200 -32.93 -17.49 51.49
N HIS A 201 -33.34 -17.64 50.25
CA HIS A 201 -34.77 -17.70 49.91
C HIS A 201 -35.45 -18.94 50.48
N LYS A 202 -34.80 -20.08 50.46
CA LYS A 202 -35.32 -21.30 51.09
C LYS A 202 -35.45 -21.20 52.60
N SER A 203 -34.60 -20.39 53.28
CA SER A 203 -34.70 -20.08 54.71
C SER A 203 -35.71 -19.00 55.00
N GLY A 204 -36.30 -18.34 54.00
CA GLY A 204 -37.24 -17.25 54.18
C GLY A 204 -36.63 -15.87 54.39
N ASP A 205 -35.31 -15.75 54.30
CA ASP A 205 -34.55 -14.50 54.53
C ASP A 205 -34.64 -13.48 53.44
N VAL A 206 -34.92 -13.92 52.18
CA VAL A 206 -35.00 -13.05 50.99
C VAL A 206 -36.20 -13.43 50.13
N ILE A 207 -36.72 -12.47 49.38
CA ILE A 207 -37.89 -12.64 48.53
C ILE A 207 -37.52 -13.23 47.13
N ARG A 208 -38.52 -13.73 46.41
CA ARG A 208 -38.31 -14.32 45.05
C ARG A 208 -37.71 -13.34 44.07
N TYR A 209 -38.01 -12.04 44.20
CA TYR A 209 -37.44 -10.97 43.39
C TYR A 209 -35.90 -11.00 43.38
N ASP A 210 -35.27 -11.12 44.57
CA ASP A 210 -33.81 -11.15 44.74
C ASP A 210 -33.16 -12.31 43.95
N VAL A 211 -33.82 -13.49 43.97
CA VAL A 211 -33.36 -14.66 43.21
C VAL A 211 -33.40 -14.41 41.72
N VAL A 212 -34.54 -13.87 41.22
CA VAL A 212 -34.71 -13.64 39.77
C VAL A 212 -33.78 -12.54 39.26
N THR A 213 -33.53 -11.49 40.04
CA THR A 213 -32.58 -10.42 39.70
C THR A 213 -31.15 -10.95 39.59
N ALA A 214 -30.71 -11.78 40.57
CA ALA A 214 -29.39 -12.41 40.51
C ALA A 214 -29.26 -13.38 39.32
N GLU A 215 -30.28 -14.20 39.03
CA GLU A 215 -30.33 -15.09 37.89
C GLU A 215 -30.27 -14.31 36.56
N ALA A 216 -31.00 -13.19 36.45
CA ALA A 216 -31.00 -12.34 35.28
C ALA A 216 -29.62 -11.73 35.02
N GLN A 217 -28.91 -11.28 36.04
CA GLN A 217 -27.56 -10.73 35.92
C GLN A 217 -26.57 -11.79 35.43
N ALA A 218 -26.57 -12.99 36.02
CA ALA A 218 -25.73 -14.10 35.57
C ALA A 218 -26.03 -14.51 34.12
N ALA A 219 -27.30 -14.52 33.70
CA ALA A 219 -27.71 -14.83 32.34
C ALA A 219 -27.21 -13.77 31.35
N ARG A 220 -27.25 -12.48 31.69
CA ARG A 220 -26.71 -11.39 30.88
C ARG A 220 -25.21 -11.56 30.63
N THR A 221 -24.42 -11.78 31.71
CA THR A 221 -22.98 -12.00 31.57
C THR A 221 -22.65 -13.26 30.76
N ARG A 222 -23.40 -14.35 30.99
CA ARG A 222 -23.25 -15.59 30.20
C ARG A 222 -23.50 -15.37 28.72
N ALA A 223 -24.42 -14.49 28.33
CA ALA A 223 -24.72 -14.18 26.96
C ALA A 223 -23.60 -13.41 26.24
N LEU A 224 -22.69 -12.73 26.93
CA LEU A 224 -21.54 -12.03 26.35
C LEU A 224 -20.44 -13.01 25.87
N LEU A 225 -20.27 -14.15 26.54
CA LEU A 225 -19.19 -15.08 26.27
C LEU A 225 -19.19 -15.64 24.82
N PRO A 226 -20.32 -16.13 24.26
CA PRO A 226 -20.34 -16.57 22.86
C PRO A 226 -19.97 -15.46 21.89
N GLN A 227 -20.38 -14.22 22.15
CA GLN A 227 -20.05 -13.08 21.32
C GLN A 227 -18.54 -12.78 21.34
N TYR A 228 -17.92 -12.72 22.54
CA TYR A 228 -16.47 -12.49 22.64
C TYR A 228 -15.65 -13.62 22.03
N ARG A 229 -16.08 -14.88 22.20
CA ARG A 229 -15.43 -16.03 21.56
C ARG A 229 -15.54 -16.00 20.04
N ASN A 230 -16.67 -15.57 19.50
CA ASN A 230 -16.83 -15.38 18.06
C ASN A 230 -15.88 -14.30 17.53
N ASN A 231 -15.85 -13.14 18.19
CA ASN A 231 -14.95 -12.03 17.82
C ASN A 231 -13.46 -12.43 17.90
N LEU A 232 -13.08 -13.24 18.90
CA LEU A 232 -11.74 -13.81 19.03
C LEU A 232 -11.41 -14.72 17.84
N THR A 233 -12.36 -15.59 17.48
CA THR A 233 -12.19 -16.49 16.34
C THR A 233 -12.03 -15.71 15.04
N ASP A 234 -12.89 -14.72 14.79
CA ASP A 234 -12.82 -13.87 13.60
C ASP A 234 -11.48 -13.12 13.49
N ALA A 235 -11.02 -12.54 14.62
CA ALA A 235 -9.72 -11.85 14.64
C ALA A 235 -8.56 -12.82 14.41
N SER A 236 -8.61 -14.04 14.96
CA SER A 236 -7.59 -15.08 14.75
C SER A 236 -7.57 -15.55 13.30
N LEU A 237 -8.71 -15.79 12.67
CA LEU A 237 -8.83 -16.14 11.26
C LEU A 237 -8.32 -15.02 10.35
N LYS A 238 -8.56 -13.76 10.74
CA LYS A 238 -8.01 -12.60 10.02
C LYS A 238 -6.48 -12.56 10.09
N LEU A 239 -5.86 -12.90 11.23
CA LEU A 239 -4.39 -13.03 11.34
C LEU A 239 -3.84 -14.12 10.42
N ASP A 240 -4.48 -15.29 10.37
CA ASP A 240 -4.11 -16.37 9.47
C ASP A 240 -4.15 -15.89 8.01
N TRP A 241 -5.20 -15.20 7.62
CA TRP A 241 -5.35 -14.65 6.27
C TRP A 241 -4.27 -13.59 5.94
N LEU A 242 -4.01 -12.63 6.84
CA LEU A 242 -3.01 -11.60 6.64
C LEU A 242 -1.60 -12.18 6.49
N THR A 243 -1.29 -13.24 7.25
CA THR A 243 0.02 -13.92 7.21
C THR A 243 0.11 -14.99 6.10
N GLY A 244 -0.96 -15.18 5.30
CA GLY A 244 -0.99 -16.14 4.21
C GLY A 244 -1.02 -17.60 4.66
N LYS A 245 -1.57 -17.86 5.84
CA LYS A 245 -1.70 -19.21 6.41
C LYS A 245 -3.11 -19.78 6.27
N SER A 246 -3.21 -21.09 6.47
CA SER A 246 -4.51 -21.77 6.58
C SER A 246 -5.18 -21.43 7.90
N PRO A 247 -6.54 -21.49 7.96
CA PRO A 247 -7.30 -21.23 9.19
C PRO A 247 -6.77 -22.01 10.41
N TYR A 248 -6.74 -21.35 11.56
CA TYR A 248 -6.30 -21.86 12.87
C TYR A 248 -4.79 -22.13 13.02
N ALA A 249 -3.95 -21.68 12.10
CA ALA A 249 -2.50 -21.91 12.16
C ALA A 249 -1.83 -21.19 13.33
N TRP A 250 -2.30 -19.98 13.71
CA TRP A 250 -1.74 -19.19 14.80
C TRP A 250 -2.44 -19.37 16.14
N GLN A 251 -3.66 -19.94 16.16
CA GLN A 251 -4.50 -20.00 17.36
C GLN A 251 -3.80 -20.68 18.55
N ALA A 252 -3.16 -21.83 18.35
CA ALA A 252 -2.46 -22.55 19.43
C ALA A 252 -1.33 -21.70 20.04
N ARG A 253 -0.53 -21.05 19.19
CA ARG A 253 0.64 -20.25 19.61
C ARG A 253 0.23 -18.97 20.35
N ILE A 254 -0.88 -18.33 19.95
CA ILE A 254 -1.38 -17.13 20.59
C ILE A 254 -1.93 -17.47 21.99
N ILE A 255 -2.71 -18.56 22.12
CA ILE A 255 -3.33 -18.97 23.39
C ILE A 255 -2.28 -19.38 24.43
N GLU A 256 -1.19 -20.02 24.01
CA GLU A 256 -0.13 -20.49 24.93
C GLU A 256 0.74 -19.35 25.50
N THR A 257 0.71 -18.17 24.89
CA THR A 257 1.57 -17.04 25.25
C THR A 257 0.79 -16.02 26.07
N GLN A 258 1.31 -15.67 27.26
CA GLN A 258 0.75 -14.57 28.06
C GLN A 258 0.91 -13.24 27.31
N ASP A 259 -0.01 -12.29 27.54
CA ASP A 259 0.10 -10.93 27.03
C ASP A 259 1.31 -10.23 27.68
N THR A 260 2.39 -10.10 26.91
CA THR A 260 3.63 -9.42 27.29
C THR A 260 3.79 -8.06 26.63
N MET A 261 2.76 -7.60 25.91
CA MET A 261 2.81 -6.37 25.13
C MET A 261 2.96 -5.14 26.03
N HIS A 262 4.01 -4.35 25.77
CA HIS A 262 4.28 -3.09 26.45
C HIS A 262 4.05 -1.93 25.50
N LEU A 263 3.38 -0.88 25.99
CA LEU A 263 3.24 0.34 25.22
C LEU A 263 4.61 1.03 25.13
N PRO A 264 5.18 1.24 23.94
CA PRO A 264 6.43 1.98 23.82
C PRO A 264 6.23 3.44 24.20
N GLU A 265 7.21 4.03 24.90
CA GLU A 265 7.24 5.47 25.11
C GLU A 265 7.50 6.15 23.77
N ILE A 266 6.48 6.82 23.25
CA ILE A 266 6.59 7.66 22.06
C ILE A 266 6.76 9.09 22.58
N THR A 267 8.02 9.53 22.72
CA THR A 267 8.31 10.90 23.12
C THR A 267 8.15 11.82 21.91
N PRO A 268 7.30 12.83 22.01
CA PRO A 268 7.12 13.80 20.93
C PRO A 268 8.24 14.81 20.95
N LYS A 269 9.34 14.47 20.35
CA LYS A 269 10.29 15.49 19.92
C LYS A 269 9.91 15.83 18.49
N ALA A 270 9.85 17.13 18.20
CA ALA A 270 9.44 17.66 16.90
C ALA A 270 9.89 16.75 15.77
N LEU A 271 8.92 16.16 15.08
CA LEU A 271 9.20 15.32 13.92
C LEU A 271 9.48 16.29 12.77
N PRO A 272 10.69 16.33 12.22
CA PRO A 272 10.98 17.21 11.11
C PRO A 272 10.02 16.94 9.96
N ALA A 273 9.59 17.99 9.26
CA ALA A 273 8.78 17.86 8.04
C ALA A 273 9.42 16.88 7.01
N ASP A 274 10.75 16.69 7.09
CA ASP A 274 11.49 15.72 6.29
C ASP A 274 11.13 14.25 6.56
N LEU A 275 10.57 13.90 7.74
CA LEU A 275 10.08 12.54 8.00
C LEU A 275 8.87 12.19 7.13
N LEU A 276 8.02 13.20 6.84
CA LEU A 276 6.90 12.99 5.93
C LEU A 276 7.37 12.69 4.51
N ARG A 277 8.52 13.21 4.08
CA ARG A 277 9.14 12.85 2.80
C ARG A 277 9.58 11.38 2.74
N ARG A 278 9.72 10.70 3.88
CA ARG A 278 10.01 9.26 3.93
C ARG A 278 8.77 8.38 3.77
N ARG A 279 7.55 8.94 3.78
CA ARG A 279 6.33 8.17 3.56
C ARG A 279 6.30 7.61 2.14
N ALA A 280 5.98 6.33 2.05
CA ALA A 280 5.95 5.63 0.76
C ALA A 280 4.85 6.17 -0.17
N ASP A 281 3.70 6.60 0.37
CA ASP A 281 2.60 7.18 -0.39
C ASP A 281 2.97 8.55 -1.02
N ILE A 282 3.70 9.39 -0.29
CA ILE A 282 4.21 10.67 -0.82
C ILE A 282 5.21 10.42 -1.94
N ARG A 283 6.17 9.49 -1.72
CA ARG A 283 7.16 9.11 -2.74
C ARG A 283 6.49 8.52 -3.98
N MET A 284 5.44 7.72 -3.80
CA MET A 284 4.65 7.18 -4.90
C MET A 284 3.99 8.30 -5.72
N ALA A 285 3.41 9.30 -5.06
CA ALA A 285 2.79 10.45 -5.72
C ALA A 285 3.83 11.35 -6.42
N GLU A 286 5.05 11.54 -5.85
CA GLU A 286 6.16 12.21 -6.51
C GLU A 286 6.53 11.52 -7.83
N MET A 287 6.66 10.20 -7.83
CA MET A 287 6.99 9.43 -9.04
C MET A 287 5.90 9.51 -10.10
N ASP A 288 4.63 9.64 -9.69
CA ASP A 288 3.53 9.85 -10.63
C ASP A 288 3.64 11.22 -11.34
N VAL A 289 3.97 12.28 -10.61
CA VAL A 289 4.25 13.60 -11.21
C VAL A 289 5.39 13.51 -12.22
N LEU A 290 6.48 12.80 -11.92
CA LEU A 290 7.59 12.61 -12.86
C LEU A 290 7.14 11.83 -14.10
N ALA A 291 6.33 10.78 -13.94
CA ALA A 291 5.80 10.00 -15.05
C ALA A 291 4.88 10.84 -15.97
N GLN A 292 4.03 11.70 -15.39
CA GLN A 292 3.16 12.60 -16.16
C GLN A 292 3.95 13.73 -16.83
N THR A 293 5.01 14.23 -16.21
CA THR A 293 5.93 15.19 -16.84
C THR A 293 6.59 14.60 -18.08
N ALA A 294 7.05 13.35 -18.01
CA ALA A 294 7.60 12.63 -19.17
C ALA A 294 6.53 12.42 -20.27
N ALA A 295 5.27 12.17 -19.87
CA ALA A 295 4.16 11.99 -20.82
C ALA A 295 3.89 13.25 -21.68
N ILE A 296 4.12 14.45 -21.15
CA ILE A 296 4.06 15.68 -21.94
C ILE A 296 5.12 15.64 -23.05
N GLY A 297 6.36 15.27 -22.72
CA GLY A 297 7.44 15.17 -23.71
C GLY A 297 7.15 14.13 -24.80
N ILE A 298 6.53 12.99 -24.43
CA ILE A 298 6.07 12.00 -25.41
C ILE A 298 5.03 12.62 -26.36
N ALA A 299 4.03 13.33 -25.80
CA ALA A 299 2.99 13.97 -26.60
C ALA A 299 3.55 15.10 -27.49
N GLU A 300 4.53 15.86 -27.01
CA GLU A 300 5.21 16.91 -27.78
C GLU A 300 6.06 16.31 -28.92
N ALA A 301 6.72 15.17 -28.69
CA ALA A 301 7.50 14.49 -29.73
C ALA A 301 6.65 14.07 -30.96
N GLU A 302 5.35 13.78 -30.73
CA GLU A 302 4.43 13.47 -31.86
C GLU A 302 4.13 14.65 -32.80
N LEU A 303 4.51 15.87 -32.43
CA LEU A 303 4.42 17.05 -33.29
C LEU A 303 5.56 17.10 -34.31
N TYR A 304 6.61 16.33 -34.13
CA TYR A 304 7.82 16.33 -34.94
C TYR A 304 7.92 15.09 -35.85
N PRO A 305 8.73 15.15 -36.93
CA PRO A 305 8.95 13.99 -37.78
C PRO A 305 9.71 12.88 -37.06
N LYS A 306 9.25 11.63 -37.18
CA LYS A 306 9.98 10.43 -36.76
C LYS A 306 10.89 9.94 -37.86
N PHE A 307 12.15 9.70 -37.56
CA PHE A 307 13.16 9.23 -38.50
C PHE A 307 13.45 7.76 -38.23
N THR A 308 13.35 6.95 -39.30
CA THR A 308 13.59 5.52 -39.24
C THR A 308 14.64 5.10 -40.25
N LEU A 309 15.62 4.31 -39.82
CA LEU A 309 16.53 3.62 -40.73
C LEU A 309 15.99 2.21 -40.96
N GLY A 310 15.60 1.93 -42.21
CA GLY A 310 15.02 0.64 -42.59
C GLY A 310 15.92 -0.16 -43.49
N GLY A 311 15.83 -1.50 -43.39
CA GLY A 311 16.50 -2.43 -44.29
C GLY A 311 15.65 -3.67 -44.51
N THR A 312 15.60 -4.17 -45.73
CA THR A 312 14.87 -5.40 -46.12
C THR A 312 15.74 -6.26 -46.98
N ILE A 313 15.85 -7.53 -46.66
CA ILE A 313 16.39 -8.58 -47.53
C ILE A 313 15.26 -9.57 -47.76
N GLY A 314 14.85 -9.71 -49.03
CA GLY A 314 13.69 -10.54 -49.36
C GLY A 314 13.87 -11.38 -50.61
N LEU A 315 13.06 -12.41 -50.68
CA LEU A 315 12.90 -13.28 -51.84
C LEU A 315 11.42 -13.27 -52.25
N SER A 316 11.14 -13.21 -53.53
CA SER A 316 9.79 -13.39 -54.05
C SER A 316 9.78 -14.29 -55.30
N SER A 317 8.77 -15.14 -55.43
CA SER A 317 8.59 -16.04 -56.57
C SER A 317 7.11 -16.07 -56.99
N PRO A 318 6.82 -16.09 -58.29
CA PRO A 318 5.45 -16.21 -58.76
C PRO A 318 4.83 -17.60 -58.54
N ASP A 319 5.61 -18.59 -58.12
CA ASP A 319 5.15 -19.97 -57.87
C ASP A 319 5.74 -20.57 -56.60
N LEU A 320 5.18 -21.68 -56.13
CA LEU A 320 5.67 -22.44 -54.98
C LEU A 320 7.02 -23.16 -55.22
N SER A 321 7.55 -23.07 -56.43
CA SER A 321 8.86 -23.62 -56.79
C SER A 321 9.94 -22.53 -56.66
N PRO A 322 10.53 -22.34 -55.49
CA PRO A 322 11.42 -21.18 -55.23
C PRO A 322 12.79 -21.28 -55.91
N TRP A 323 13.12 -22.41 -56.53
CA TRP A 323 14.47 -22.68 -57.01
C TRP A 323 14.72 -22.25 -58.50
N ASP A 324 13.65 -22.05 -59.30
CA ASP A 324 13.79 -21.78 -60.74
C ASP A 324 13.55 -20.33 -61.17
N SER A 325 12.81 -19.53 -60.37
CA SER A 325 12.54 -18.12 -60.74
C SER A 325 12.22 -17.26 -59.51
N TYR A 326 13.23 -16.94 -58.71
CA TYR A 326 13.08 -16.01 -57.61
C TYR A 326 13.75 -14.67 -57.87
N THR A 327 13.12 -13.61 -57.39
CA THR A 327 13.67 -12.27 -57.34
C THR A 327 14.23 -12.00 -55.97
N ARG A 328 15.50 -11.61 -55.88
CA ARG A 328 16.14 -11.13 -54.64
C ARG A 328 15.93 -9.64 -54.51
N THR A 329 15.50 -9.17 -53.38
CA THR A 329 15.34 -7.75 -53.09
C THR A 329 16.22 -7.39 -51.90
N VAL A 330 17.03 -6.37 -52.03
CA VAL A 330 17.76 -5.72 -50.96
C VAL A 330 17.41 -4.25 -50.98
N ARG A 331 16.86 -3.75 -49.89
CA ARG A 331 16.57 -2.32 -49.70
C ARG A 331 17.25 -1.87 -48.41
N PHE A 332 17.77 -0.65 -48.44
CA PHE A 332 18.32 0.00 -47.25
C PHE A 332 18.21 1.51 -47.43
N GLY A 333 17.75 2.21 -46.37
CA GLY A 333 17.70 3.67 -46.47
C GLY A 333 16.97 4.31 -45.27
N PRO A 334 17.24 5.60 -45.05
CA PRO A 334 16.46 6.38 -44.08
C PRO A 334 15.09 6.73 -44.69
N SER A 335 14.10 6.77 -43.81
CA SER A 335 12.76 7.29 -44.10
C SER A 335 12.33 8.20 -42.95
N PHE A 336 11.36 9.06 -43.21
CA PHE A 336 10.71 9.82 -42.12
C PHE A 336 9.20 9.80 -42.32
N HIS A 337 8.52 9.87 -41.18
CA HIS A 337 7.06 10.03 -41.12
C HIS A 337 6.71 11.27 -40.33
N TRP A 338 5.85 12.13 -40.86
CA TRP A 338 5.42 13.36 -40.22
C TRP A 338 3.94 13.64 -40.46
N ASN A 339 3.21 13.84 -39.38
CA ASN A 339 1.79 14.17 -39.41
C ASN A 339 1.58 15.69 -39.60
N LEU A 340 1.65 16.17 -40.82
CA LEU A 340 1.61 17.61 -41.15
C LEU A 340 0.26 18.27 -40.86
N PHE A 341 -0.85 17.58 -41.12
CA PHE A 341 -2.21 18.12 -41.02
C PHE A 341 -3.09 17.18 -40.19
N SER A 342 -3.31 17.54 -38.92
CA SER A 342 -4.15 16.79 -38.01
C SER A 342 -5.30 17.60 -37.42
N PHE A 343 -5.59 18.78 -37.98
CA PHE A 343 -6.65 19.67 -37.50
C PHE A 343 -6.61 19.97 -36.00
N GLY A 344 -5.41 20.10 -35.44
CA GLY A 344 -5.20 20.38 -34.02
C GLY A 344 -5.20 19.15 -33.09
N TYR A 345 -5.33 17.92 -33.61
CA TYR A 345 -5.39 16.70 -32.81
C TYR A 345 -4.16 16.55 -31.87
N TRP A 346 -2.96 16.66 -32.40
CA TRP A 346 -1.74 16.49 -31.61
C TRP A 346 -1.54 17.62 -30.60
N GLN A 347 -1.86 18.87 -30.98
CA GLN A 347 -1.82 20.01 -30.07
C GLN A 347 -2.76 19.80 -28.87
N LYS A 348 -3.96 19.26 -29.15
CA LYS A 348 -4.93 18.97 -28.06
C LYS A 348 -4.48 17.79 -27.20
N ARG A 349 -3.73 16.85 -27.72
CA ARG A 349 -3.09 15.80 -26.89
C ARG A 349 -2.03 16.37 -25.95
N VAL A 350 -1.21 17.31 -26.39
CA VAL A 350 -0.24 18.01 -25.54
C VAL A 350 -0.98 18.81 -24.45
N GLU A 351 -2.03 19.55 -24.82
CA GLU A 351 -2.86 20.28 -23.86
C GLU A 351 -3.46 19.33 -22.82
N ALA A 352 -4.05 18.21 -23.24
CA ALA A 352 -4.59 17.20 -22.33
C ALA A 352 -3.53 16.60 -21.40
N ALA A 353 -2.31 16.37 -21.88
CA ALA A 353 -1.21 15.89 -21.06
C ALA A 353 -0.78 16.92 -19.99
N ARG A 354 -0.79 18.21 -20.34
CA ARG A 354 -0.49 19.31 -19.40
C ARG A 354 -1.54 19.42 -18.31
N GLU A 355 -2.83 19.39 -18.68
CA GLU A 355 -3.93 19.42 -17.72
C GLU A 355 -3.88 18.17 -16.79
N THR A 356 -3.51 17.02 -17.32
CA THR A 356 -3.30 15.81 -16.52
C THR A 356 -2.15 15.98 -15.52
N LEU A 357 -1.06 16.64 -15.92
CA LEU A 357 0.03 16.95 -14.99
C LEU A 357 -0.44 17.89 -13.87
N GLU A 358 -1.20 18.94 -14.17
CA GLU A 358 -1.74 19.87 -13.16
C GLU A 358 -2.65 19.14 -12.16
N ALA A 359 -3.50 18.22 -12.65
CA ALA A 359 -4.31 17.35 -11.79
C ALA A 359 -3.41 16.49 -10.87
N THR A 360 -2.39 15.84 -11.43
CA THR A 360 -1.46 14.98 -10.68
C THR A 360 -0.66 15.76 -9.62
N VAL A 361 -0.24 17.00 -9.93
CA VAL A 361 0.42 17.90 -8.96
C VAL A 361 -0.53 18.28 -7.84
N SER A 362 -1.82 18.49 -8.15
CA SER A 362 -2.83 18.77 -7.14
C SER A 362 -3.09 17.56 -6.24
N ASP A 363 -3.12 16.35 -6.81
CA ASP A 363 -3.25 15.10 -6.06
C ASP A 363 -2.02 14.84 -5.16
N TYR A 364 -0.80 15.15 -5.65
CA TYR A 364 0.41 15.13 -4.83
C TYR A 364 0.30 16.07 -3.63
N ARG A 365 -0.14 17.32 -3.84
CA ARG A 365 -0.35 18.28 -2.75
C ARG A 365 -1.38 17.79 -1.74
N ASN A 366 -2.48 17.20 -2.21
CA ASN A 366 -3.50 16.61 -1.34
C ASN A 366 -2.92 15.46 -0.52
N THR A 367 -2.11 14.58 -1.12
CA THR A 367 -1.44 13.48 -0.42
C THR A 367 -0.53 14.00 0.70
N VAL A 368 0.24 15.05 0.44
CA VAL A 368 1.10 15.68 1.47
C VAL A 368 0.28 16.29 2.59
N LEU A 369 -0.78 17.05 2.26
CA LEU A 369 -1.65 17.69 3.26
C LEU A 369 -2.40 16.64 4.10
N ASP A 370 -2.83 15.53 3.48
CA ASP A 370 -3.48 14.43 4.19
C ASP A 370 -2.50 13.70 5.12
N ALA A 371 -1.26 13.51 4.70
CA ALA A 371 -0.20 12.97 5.54
C ALA A 371 0.08 13.85 6.77
N TYR A 372 0.08 15.17 6.63
CA TYR A 372 0.16 16.08 7.76
C TYR A 372 -1.03 15.92 8.71
N ARG A 373 -2.26 15.92 8.17
CA ARG A 373 -3.48 15.74 8.95
C ARG A 373 -3.49 14.41 9.71
N GLU A 374 -3.12 13.31 9.04
CA GLU A 374 -3.06 11.98 9.66
C GLU A 374 -2.06 11.93 10.81
N THR A 375 -0.87 12.49 10.60
CA THR A 375 0.20 12.48 11.60
C THR A 375 -0.18 13.28 12.85
N GLU A 376 -0.75 14.50 12.66
CA GLU A 376 -1.26 15.33 13.74
C GLU A 376 -2.42 14.64 14.48
N ALA A 377 -3.38 14.09 13.75
CA ALA A 377 -4.52 13.42 14.34
C ALA A 377 -4.10 12.18 15.15
N ALA A 378 -3.18 11.37 14.62
CA ALA A 378 -2.66 10.19 15.30
C ALA A 378 -1.89 10.57 16.59
N TRP A 379 -1.09 11.63 16.52
CA TRP A 379 -0.38 12.17 17.68
C TRP A 379 -1.34 12.63 18.77
N ILE A 380 -2.30 13.48 18.43
CA ILE A 380 -3.30 14.00 19.37
C ILE A 380 -4.09 12.86 19.99
N ALA A 381 -4.54 11.90 19.17
CA ALA A 381 -5.29 10.74 19.65
C ALA A 381 -4.48 9.91 20.65
N HIS A 382 -3.20 9.63 20.34
CA HIS A 382 -2.32 8.90 21.25
C HIS A 382 -2.11 9.64 22.57
N HIS A 383 -1.77 10.93 22.50
CA HIS A 383 -1.50 11.76 23.69
C HIS A 383 -2.74 11.85 24.62
N ARG A 384 -3.92 12.10 24.05
CA ARG A 384 -5.17 12.20 24.82
C ARG A 384 -5.55 10.87 25.47
N GLU A 385 -5.29 9.76 24.81
CA GLU A 385 -5.57 8.45 25.37
C GLU A 385 -4.59 8.12 26.51
N VAL A 386 -3.32 8.54 26.42
CA VAL A 386 -2.37 8.44 27.54
C VAL A 386 -2.83 9.28 28.75
N GLU A 387 -3.28 10.52 28.54
CA GLU A 387 -3.84 11.38 29.60
C GLU A 387 -5.06 10.75 30.30
N ARG A 388 -5.86 9.96 29.59
CA ARG A 388 -7.07 9.30 30.13
C ARG A 388 -6.76 8.11 31.04
N THR A 389 -5.61 7.49 30.93
CA THR A 389 -5.20 6.26 31.63
C THR A 389 -5.37 6.33 33.15
N PRO A 390 -4.86 7.36 33.86
CA PRO A 390 -4.97 7.43 35.32
C PRO A 390 -6.41 7.45 35.82
N ALA A 391 -7.27 8.18 35.12
CA ALA A 391 -8.69 8.30 35.52
C ALA A 391 -9.45 6.95 35.40
N LEU A 392 -9.13 6.16 34.37
CA LEU A 392 -9.76 4.83 34.20
C LEU A 392 -9.23 3.81 35.21
N LEU A 393 -7.95 3.87 35.58
CA LEU A 393 -7.37 3.05 36.64
C LEU A 393 -8.00 3.38 38.01
N ASP A 394 -8.17 4.66 38.31
CA ASP A 394 -8.84 5.09 39.51
C ASP A 394 -10.31 4.66 39.55
N ALA A 395 -11.03 4.78 38.44
CA ALA A 395 -12.43 4.33 38.33
C ALA A 395 -12.55 2.82 38.59
N GLU A 396 -11.70 2.00 38.00
CA GLU A 396 -11.69 0.55 38.24
C GLU A 396 -11.37 0.23 39.72
N ARG A 397 -10.37 0.89 40.29
CA ARG A 397 -9.98 0.72 41.68
C ARG A 397 -11.12 1.06 42.64
N PHE A 398 -11.79 2.21 42.46
CA PHE A 398 -12.89 2.62 43.29
C PHE A 398 -14.13 1.72 43.14
N CYS A 399 -14.45 1.27 41.91
CA CYS A 399 -15.53 0.29 41.70
C CYS A 399 -15.23 -1.04 42.43
N ARG A 400 -14.00 -1.51 42.41
CA ARG A 400 -13.55 -2.72 43.11
C ARG A 400 -13.68 -2.57 44.64
N GLU A 401 -13.26 -1.42 45.17
CA GLU A 401 -13.39 -1.11 46.60
C GLU A 401 -14.87 -1.01 47.04
N ALA A 402 -15.70 -0.33 46.23
CA ALA A 402 -17.13 -0.21 46.46
C ALA A 402 -17.82 -1.58 46.50
N LEU A 403 -17.48 -2.48 45.56
CA LEU A 403 -17.99 -3.84 45.55
C LEU A 403 -17.58 -4.60 46.84
N ALA A 404 -16.32 -4.52 47.23
CA ALA A 404 -15.83 -5.19 48.43
C ALA A 404 -16.53 -4.69 49.71
N ILE A 405 -16.87 -3.40 49.79
CA ILE A 405 -17.65 -2.82 50.89
C ILE A 405 -19.11 -3.32 50.82
N ALA A 406 -19.72 -3.31 49.65
CA ALA A 406 -21.10 -3.76 49.45
C ALA A 406 -21.25 -5.25 49.83
N GLU A 407 -20.33 -6.12 49.42
CA GLU A 407 -20.35 -7.54 49.81
C GLU A 407 -20.27 -7.75 51.33
N LYS A 408 -19.42 -6.99 52.06
CA LYS A 408 -19.34 -7.02 53.51
C LYS A 408 -20.66 -6.59 54.14
N ARG A 409 -21.23 -5.45 53.72
CA ARG A 409 -22.50 -4.94 54.27
C ARG A 409 -23.67 -5.87 54.00
N TYR A 410 -23.73 -6.50 52.83
CA TYR A 410 -24.73 -7.52 52.53
C TYR A 410 -24.60 -8.75 53.43
N ASN A 411 -23.39 -9.18 53.74
CA ASN A 411 -23.15 -10.29 54.66
C ASN A 411 -23.57 -9.97 56.10
N PHE A 412 -23.52 -8.69 56.51
CA PHE A 412 -24.05 -8.22 57.80
C PHE A 412 -25.57 -7.95 57.79
N GLY A 413 -26.21 -8.00 56.61
CA GLY A 413 -27.65 -7.73 56.46
C GLY A 413 -28.02 -6.25 56.40
N ASP A 414 -27.04 -5.35 56.19
CA ASP A 414 -27.25 -3.89 56.15
C ASP A 414 -27.81 -3.38 54.84
N ILE A 415 -27.60 -4.11 53.72
CA ILE A 415 -28.05 -3.75 52.37
C ILE A 415 -28.68 -4.95 51.66
N ALA A 416 -29.46 -4.68 50.62
CA ALA A 416 -30.06 -5.69 49.76
C ALA A 416 -29.04 -6.26 48.73
N ILE A 417 -29.38 -7.43 48.16
CA ILE A 417 -28.54 -8.04 47.11
C ILE A 417 -28.46 -7.17 45.84
N ASP A 418 -29.48 -6.39 45.56
CA ASP A 418 -29.52 -5.47 44.39
C ASP A 418 -28.38 -4.43 44.43
N ASP A 419 -27.99 -3.97 45.65
CA ASP A 419 -26.84 -3.08 45.80
C ASP A 419 -25.54 -3.78 45.39
N VAL A 420 -25.33 -5.04 45.77
CA VAL A 420 -24.16 -5.84 45.39
C VAL A 420 -24.15 -6.09 43.90
N ILE A 421 -25.28 -6.47 43.30
CA ILE A 421 -25.42 -6.69 41.87
C ILE A 421 -25.11 -5.40 41.08
N THR A 422 -25.56 -4.24 41.58
CA THR A 422 -25.26 -2.93 40.99
C THR A 422 -23.76 -2.66 41.00
N GLN A 423 -23.06 -2.86 42.16
CA GLN A 423 -21.62 -2.65 42.24
C GLN A 423 -20.83 -3.67 41.36
N GLN A 424 -21.28 -4.90 41.23
CA GLN A 424 -20.70 -5.89 40.32
C GLN A 424 -20.83 -5.45 38.86
N SER A 425 -21.98 -4.90 38.46
CA SER A 425 -22.20 -4.40 37.12
C SER A 425 -21.32 -3.19 36.81
N LEU A 426 -21.15 -2.27 37.79
CA LEU A 426 -20.27 -1.10 37.67
C LEU A 426 -18.80 -1.52 37.53
N LEU A 427 -18.34 -2.49 38.32
CA LEU A 427 -16.97 -3.01 38.23
C LEU A 427 -16.73 -3.70 36.89
N LEU A 428 -17.65 -4.55 36.42
CA LEU A 428 -17.52 -5.19 35.11
C LEU A 428 -17.40 -4.14 33.99
N SER A 429 -18.26 -3.12 34.01
CA SER A 429 -18.21 -2.03 33.04
C SER A 429 -16.89 -1.25 33.13
N ALA A 430 -16.35 -0.97 34.32
CA ALA A 430 -15.07 -0.30 34.50
C ALA A 430 -13.91 -1.14 33.95
N GLN A 431 -13.93 -2.45 34.18
CA GLN A 431 -12.93 -3.40 33.64
C GLN A 431 -12.99 -3.51 32.13
N GLU A 432 -14.18 -3.60 31.53
CA GLU A 432 -14.37 -3.61 30.09
C GLU A 432 -13.87 -2.31 29.44
N ASN A 433 -14.16 -1.16 30.08
CA ASN A 433 -13.66 0.14 29.61
C ASN A 433 -12.13 0.22 29.68
N LEU A 434 -11.50 -0.33 30.70
CA LEU A 434 -10.04 -0.36 30.84
C LEU A 434 -9.39 -1.27 29.79
N ILE A 435 -9.98 -2.42 29.47
CA ILE A 435 -9.52 -3.30 28.38
C ILE A 435 -9.63 -2.59 27.04
N ALA A 436 -10.79 -1.97 26.74
CA ALA A 436 -11.01 -1.24 25.50
C ALA A 436 -10.02 -0.07 25.35
N HIS A 437 -9.81 0.67 26.45
CA HIS A 437 -8.83 1.75 26.51
C HIS A 437 -7.40 1.26 26.23
N ARG A 438 -6.98 0.15 26.88
CA ARG A 438 -5.65 -0.43 26.62
C ARG A 438 -5.47 -0.81 25.15
N ALA A 439 -6.45 -1.45 24.55
CA ALA A 439 -6.41 -1.76 23.12
C ALA A 439 -6.32 -0.50 22.26
N GLN A 440 -7.10 0.56 22.61
CA GLN A 440 -7.06 1.84 21.88
C GLN A 440 -5.69 2.54 21.98
N LEU A 441 -5.00 2.45 23.13
CA LEU A 441 -3.63 2.97 23.27
C LEU A 441 -2.66 2.31 22.30
N PHE A 442 -2.73 0.98 22.16
CA PHE A 442 -1.90 0.24 21.21
C PHE A 442 -2.27 0.57 19.76
N ASP A 443 -3.56 0.63 19.44
CA ASP A 443 -4.04 0.98 18.10
C ASP A 443 -3.61 2.41 17.70
N ASN A 444 -3.67 3.36 18.64
CA ASN A 444 -3.20 4.73 18.41
C ASN A 444 -1.67 4.78 18.20
N ALA A 445 -0.90 3.98 18.96
CA ALA A 445 0.54 3.88 18.77
C ALA A 445 0.90 3.28 17.40
N ILE A 446 0.21 2.21 16.97
CA ILE A 446 0.37 1.58 15.66
C ILE A 446 0.04 2.59 14.55
N THR A 447 -1.07 3.31 14.69
CA THR A 447 -1.51 4.34 13.74
C THR A 447 -0.48 5.46 13.63
N LEU A 448 0.08 5.89 14.76
CA LEU A 448 1.12 6.92 14.78
C LEU A 448 2.40 6.44 14.08
N TYR A 449 2.88 5.21 14.35
CA TYR A 449 4.03 4.64 13.65
C TYR A 449 3.81 4.57 12.13
N ARG A 450 2.61 4.17 11.69
CA ARG A 450 2.23 4.15 10.28
C ARG A 450 2.24 5.55 9.67
N ALA A 451 1.62 6.52 10.35
CA ALA A 451 1.54 7.91 9.89
C ALA A 451 2.93 8.58 9.76
N LEU A 452 3.89 8.15 10.58
CA LEU A 452 5.29 8.57 10.53
C LEU A 452 6.11 7.90 9.42
N GLY A 453 5.48 7.04 8.60
CA GLY A 453 6.16 6.28 7.55
C GLY A 453 7.05 5.16 8.08
N GLY A 454 6.79 4.66 9.29
CA GLY A 454 7.50 3.51 9.86
C GLY A 454 7.19 2.21 9.14
N GLY A 455 8.10 1.24 9.21
CA GLY A 455 7.94 -0.09 8.64
C GLY A 455 8.81 -0.37 7.41
N TRP A 456 9.63 0.58 6.97
CA TRP A 456 10.62 0.42 5.91
C TRP A 456 11.79 1.38 6.07
N SER A 457 12.89 1.17 5.32
CA SER A 457 14.05 2.08 5.25
C SER A 457 14.44 2.35 3.81
N ASP A 458 14.91 3.56 3.53
CA ASP A 458 15.35 3.98 2.19
C ASP A 458 16.54 3.16 1.65
N GLU A 459 17.29 2.48 2.51
CA GLU A 459 18.40 1.60 2.12
C GLU A 459 17.95 0.40 1.28
N ALA A 460 16.66 0.08 1.28
CA ALA A 460 16.05 -0.96 0.44
C ALA A 460 15.61 -0.48 -0.94
N SER A 461 15.86 0.80 -1.30
CA SER A 461 15.53 1.36 -2.62
C SER A 461 16.53 0.87 -3.67
N PRO A 462 16.07 0.32 -4.81
CA PRO A 462 16.95 -0.21 -5.86
C PRO A 462 17.87 0.84 -6.53
N ASN A 463 17.68 2.13 -6.25
CA ASN A 463 18.48 3.22 -6.81
C ASN A 463 19.72 3.62 -5.97
N ALA A 464 19.96 3.04 -4.80
CA ALA A 464 21.13 3.35 -3.98
C ALA A 464 22.46 2.74 -4.50
N SER A 465 22.41 1.90 -5.55
CA SER A 465 23.60 1.21 -6.08
C SER A 465 23.99 1.58 -7.53
N GLY A 466 23.49 2.68 -8.07
CA GLY A 466 23.62 2.99 -9.52
C GLY A 466 24.21 4.35 -9.89
N THR A 467 25.14 4.93 -9.12
CA THR A 467 25.95 6.06 -9.60
C THR A 467 27.45 5.75 -9.47
N ASN A 468 27.92 4.86 -10.33
CA ASN A 468 29.32 4.80 -10.75
C ASN A 468 29.39 4.15 -12.13
N HIS A 469 29.31 4.95 -13.18
CA HIS A 469 29.89 4.60 -14.49
C HIS A 469 30.78 5.76 -14.95
N PRO A 470 32.02 5.39 -15.40
CA PRO A 470 33.05 6.33 -15.86
C PRO A 470 32.69 7.02 -17.17
#